data_6c065f613e3f9f37ea098fdf6f2bf2c7
#
_entry.id   6c065f613e3f9f37ea098fdf6f2bf2c7
#
_cell.length_a   1.000
_cell.length_b   1.000
_cell.length_c   1.000
_cell.angle_alpha   90.00
_cell.angle_beta   90.00
_cell.angle_gamma   90.00
#
_symmetry.space_group_name_H-M   'P 1'
#
loop_
_entity.id
_entity.type
_entity.pdbx_description
1 polymer ?
#
loop_
_entity_poly.entity_id
_entity_poly.type
_entity_poly.pdbx_seq_one_letter_code
_entity_poly.pdbx_strand_id
1 'polypeptide(L)'
;VMWGSDAIDGGSFERLQVLLASARSEATTKEIDALLADPRLHTGLAVRFGLSALLSIPFWHAPALVWWHGQGVPQALFSSTLACWRNKGAFLLYGLAWAATVGLFGIAAGTLFALLGAPQLIGLAAVPAGLMFSTAFYISLYYSFADCFAQSGDEPSIASSLP
;
A
#
# COMPACT_ATOMS: atom_id res chain seq x y z
N VAL A 1 11.17 -12.44 4.50
CA VAL A 1 10.71 -11.24 5.24
C VAL A 1 10.04 -11.64 6.55
N MET A 2 9.21 -12.68 6.58
CA MET A 2 8.50 -13.11 7.80
C MET A 2 9.45 -13.58 8.93
N TRP A 3 10.48 -14.36 8.64
CA TRP A 3 11.40 -14.91 9.65
C TRP A 3 12.24 -13.85 10.39
N GLY A 4 12.61 -12.76 9.73
CA GLY A 4 13.42 -11.70 10.36
C GLY A 4 12.63 -10.76 11.27
N SER A 5 11.33 -10.59 11.02
CA SER A 5 10.46 -9.70 11.79
C SER A 5 10.01 -10.35 13.11
N ASP A 6 9.81 -11.68 13.11
CA ASP A 6 9.42 -12.44 14.31
C ASP A 6 10.52 -12.40 15.40
N ALA A 7 11.78 -12.27 14.97
CA ALA A 7 12.91 -12.07 15.89
C ALA A 7 12.93 -10.67 16.54
N ILE A 8 12.29 -9.67 15.90
CA ILE A 8 12.25 -8.28 16.38
C ILE A 8 11.03 -8.03 17.26
N ASP A 9 9.86 -8.54 16.87
CA ASP A 9 8.60 -8.33 17.59
C ASP A 9 8.25 -9.44 18.59
N GLY A 10 9.07 -10.50 18.66
CA GLY A 10 8.86 -11.63 19.58
C GLY A 10 7.55 -12.38 19.33
N GLY A 11 7.01 -12.34 18.09
CA GLY A 11 5.76 -12.98 17.72
C GLY A 11 4.50 -12.19 18.13
N SER A 12 4.65 -10.93 18.53
CA SER A 12 3.53 -10.08 18.98
C SER A 12 2.50 -9.85 17.86
N PHE A 13 2.96 -9.76 16.62
CA PHE A 13 2.07 -9.58 15.46
C PHE A 13 1.20 -10.81 15.19
N GLU A 14 1.78 -12.00 15.27
CA GLU A 14 1.04 -13.26 15.08
C GLU A 14 0.00 -13.46 16.20
N ARG A 15 0.39 -13.17 17.44
CA ARG A 15 -0.54 -13.17 18.58
C ARG A 15 -1.69 -12.19 18.37
N LEU A 16 -1.41 -10.97 17.89
CA LEU A 16 -2.43 -9.97 17.61
C LEU A 16 -3.40 -10.48 16.54
N GLN A 17 -2.93 -11.11 15.46
CA GLN A 17 -3.80 -11.68 14.43
C GLN A 17 -4.70 -12.78 14.98
N VAL A 18 -4.17 -13.69 15.79
CA VAL A 18 -4.95 -14.76 16.41
C VAL A 18 -6.00 -14.20 17.36
N LEU A 19 -5.64 -13.20 18.17
CA LEU A 19 -6.58 -12.55 19.10
C LEU A 19 -7.67 -11.79 18.35
N LEU A 20 -7.34 -11.07 17.29
CA LEU A 20 -8.33 -10.37 16.44
C LEU A 20 -9.29 -11.36 15.76
N ALA A 21 -8.80 -12.53 15.33
CA ALA A 21 -9.64 -13.58 14.75
C ALA A 21 -10.56 -14.25 15.79
N SER A 22 -10.15 -14.27 17.05
CA SER A 22 -10.88 -14.91 18.18
C SER A 22 -11.59 -13.91 19.11
N ALA A 23 -11.58 -12.61 18.79
CA ALA A 23 -12.09 -11.54 19.66
C ALA A 23 -13.61 -11.69 19.93
N ARG A 24 -13.96 -12.40 21.02
CA ARG A 24 -15.35 -12.61 21.48
C ARG A 24 -15.55 -12.35 22.97
N SER A 25 -14.52 -11.95 23.72
CA SER A 25 -14.63 -11.71 25.18
C SER A 25 -13.90 -10.40 25.58
N GLU A 26 -14.34 -9.82 26.71
CA GLU A 26 -13.67 -8.63 27.30
C GLU A 26 -12.22 -8.89 27.68
N ALA A 27 -11.88 -10.12 28.08
CA ALA A 27 -10.51 -10.51 28.40
C ALA A 27 -9.61 -10.39 27.16
N THR A 28 -10.09 -10.84 26.00
CA THR A 28 -9.39 -10.75 24.72
C THR A 28 -9.19 -9.29 24.29
N THR A 29 -10.16 -8.42 24.54
CA THR A 29 -10.05 -6.99 24.22
C THR A 29 -8.95 -6.31 25.03
N LYS A 30 -8.85 -6.59 26.34
CA LYS A 30 -7.78 -6.05 27.18
C LYS A 30 -6.39 -6.53 26.77
N GLU A 31 -6.29 -7.78 26.33
CA GLU A 31 -5.02 -8.33 25.83
C GLU A 31 -4.62 -7.69 24.49
N ILE A 32 -5.56 -7.43 23.60
CA ILE A 32 -5.35 -6.67 22.36
C ILE A 32 -4.85 -5.26 22.68
N ASP A 33 -5.48 -4.56 23.60
CA ASP A 33 -5.08 -3.20 23.99
C ASP A 33 -3.67 -3.18 24.58
N ALA A 34 -3.32 -4.17 25.38
CA ALA A 34 -1.97 -4.32 25.94
C ALA A 34 -0.92 -4.57 24.84
N LEU A 35 -1.23 -5.42 23.86
CA LEU A 35 -0.35 -5.67 22.72
C LEU A 35 -0.22 -4.45 21.81
N LEU A 36 -1.30 -3.71 21.59
CA LEU A 36 -1.27 -2.48 20.80
C LEU A 36 -0.46 -1.38 21.47
N ALA A 37 -0.31 -1.41 22.79
CA ALA A 37 0.54 -0.49 23.55
C ALA A 37 2.01 -0.93 23.57
N ASP A 38 2.37 -2.15 23.11
CA ASP A 38 3.73 -2.65 23.15
C ASP A 38 4.62 -1.98 22.09
N PRO A 39 5.73 -1.30 22.51
CA PRO A 39 6.68 -0.70 21.57
C PRO A 39 7.34 -1.72 20.63
N ARG A 40 7.45 -2.98 21.02
CA ARG A 40 8.03 -4.06 20.19
C ARG A 40 7.13 -4.35 18.99
N LEU A 41 5.81 -4.36 19.20
CA LEU A 41 4.85 -4.52 18.11
C LEU A 41 4.99 -3.38 17.09
N HIS A 42 5.06 -2.14 17.55
CA HIS A 42 5.23 -0.98 16.67
C HIS A 42 6.53 -1.04 15.88
N THR A 43 7.63 -1.42 16.51
CA THR A 43 8.93 -1.59 15.84
C THR A 43 8.87 -2.71 14.79
N GLY A 44 8.30 -3.86 15.16
CA GLY A 44 8.10 -4.99 14.24
C GLY A 44 7.24 -4.61 13.03
N LEU A 45 6.12 -3.91 13.25
CA LEU A 45 5.26 -3.39 12.18
C LEU A 45 6.00 -2.39 11.28
N ALA A 46 6.74 -1.44 11.86
CA ALA A 46 7.52 -0.46 11.11
C ALA A 46 8.56 -1.14 10.21
N VAL A 47 9.26 -2.14 10.71
CA VAL A 47 10.23 -2.93 9.94
C VAL A 47 9.53 -3.73 8.83
N ARG A 48 8.42 -4.42 9.13
CA ARG A 48 7.64 -5.17 8.12
C ARG A 48 7.15 -4.28 7.00
N PHE A 49 6.47 -3.20 7.34
CA PHE A 49 5.93 -2.25 6.34
C PHE A 49 7.05 -1.55 5.59
N GLY A 50 8.12 -1.14 6.27
CA GLY A 50 9.27 -0.50 5.65
C GLY A 50 9.98 -1.41 4.64
N LEU A 51 10.27 -2.66 5.02
CA LEU A 51 10.88 -3.64 4.11
C LEU A 51 9.94 -3.98 2.95
N SER A 52 8.65 -4.16 3.22
CA SER A 52 7.67 -4.46 2.15
C SER A 52 7.56 -3.29 1.18
N ALA A 53 7.53 -2.06 1.67
CA ALA A 53 7.52 -0.87 0.83
C ALA A 53 8.80 -0.77 -0.02
N LEU A 54 9.97 -1.00 0.58
CA LEU A 54 11.25 -0.97 -0.12
C LEU A 54 11.33 -2.03 -1.22
N LEU A 55 10.87 -3.25 -0.93
CA LEU A 55 10.81 -4.34 -1.91
C LEU A 55 9.78 -4.08 -3.02
N SER A 56 8.72 -3.30 -2.73
CA SER A 56 7.70 -2.97 -3.72
C SER A 56 8.19 -1.99 -4.78
N ILE A 57 9.18 -1.14 -4.48
CA ILE A 57 9.69 -0.11 -5.39
C ILE A 57 10.11 -0.67 -6.76
N PRO A 58 10.97 -1.71 -6.85
CA PRO A 58 11.35 -2.28 -8.14
C PRO A 58 10.18 -2.85 -8.93
N PHE A 59 9.17 -3.37 -8.23
CA PHE A 59 8.03 -4.03 -8.85
C PHE A 59 6.89 -3.07 -9.20
N TRP A 60 6.98 -1.78 -8.85
CA TRP A 60 5.90 -0.81 -9.03
C TRP A 60 5.48 -0.65 -10.51
N HIS A 61 6.44 -0.44 -11.39
CA HIS A 61 6.20 -0.29 -12.82
C HIS A 61 6.76 -1.42 -13.68
N ALA A 62 7.57 -2.32 -13.11
CA ALA A 62 8.25 -3.37 -13.86
C ALA A 62 7.28 -4.25 -14.69
N PRO A 63 6.12 -4.70 -14.19
CA PRO A 63 5.19 -5.50 -15.00
C PRO A 63 4.70 -4.75 -16.25
N ALA A 64 4.41 -3.46 -16.13
CA ALA A 64 3.97 -2.62 -17.24
C ALA A 64 5.10 -2.41 -18.26
N LEU A 65 6.35 -2.21 -17.81
CA LEU A 65 7.51 -2.06 -18.67
C LEU A 65 7.82 -3.34 -19.47
N VAL A 66 7.66 -4.50 -18.83
CA VAL A 66 7.83 -5.78 -19.54
C VAL A 66 6.73 -5.97 -20.57
N TRP A 67 5.48 -5.73 -20.20
CA TRP A 67 4.33 -6.01 -21.06
C TRP A 67 4.17 -5.01 -22.21
N TRP A 68 4.25 -3.71 -21.92
CA TRP A 68 3.99 -2.68 -22.92
C TRP A 68 5.22 -2.21 -23.69
N HIS A 69 6.39 -2.24 -23.05
CA HIS A 69 7.64 -1.81 -23.69
C HIS A 69 8.57 -2.94 -24.07
N GLY A 70 8.19 -4.21 -23.81
CA GLY A 70 9.00 -5.37 -24.18
C GLY A 70 10.38 -5.44 -23.51
N GLN A 71 10.55 -4.74 -22.38
CA GLN A 71 11.84 -4.72 -21.67
C GLN A 71 12.12 -6.08 -21.03
N GLY A 72 13.40 -6.47 -21.01
CA GLY A 72 13.83 -7.61 -20.20
C GLY A 72 13.59 -7.36 -18.70
N VAL A 73 13.31 -8.43 -17.94
CA VAL A 73 12.96 -8.33 -16.51
C VAL A 73 14.00 -7.53 -15.70
N PRO A 74 15.32 -7.77 -15.81
CA PRO A 74 16.31 -6.98 -15.06
C PRO A 74 16.29 -5.50 -15.43
N GLN A 75 16.12 -5.19 -16.71
CA GLN A 75 16.03 -3.82 -17.20
C GLN A 75 14.78 -3.12 -16.71
N ALA A 76 13.63 -3.81 -16.73
CA ALA A 76 12.35 -3.29 -16.23
C ALA A 76 12.40 -2.97 -14.73
N LEU A 77 12.99 -3.85 -13.92
CA LEU A 77 13.20 -3.63 -12.49
C LEU A 77 14.10 -2.42 -12.22
N PHE A 78 15.19 -2.28 -12.97
CA PHE A 78 16.10 -1.13 -12.86
C PHE A 78 15.39 0.16 -13.26
N SER A 79 14.70 0.18 -14.41
CA SER A 79 13.98 1.34 -14.91
C SER A 79 12.86 1.77 -13.95
N SER A 80 12.12 0.81 -13.38
CA SER A 80 11.10 1.07 -12.36
C SER A 80 11.70 1.71 -11.10
N THR A 81 12.80 1.15 -10.60
CA THR A 81 13.50 1.71 -9.43
C THR A 81 13.98 3.13 -9.68
N LEU A 82 14.57 3.38 -10.84
CA LEU A 82 15.08 4.69 -11.21
C LEU A 82 13.94 5.73 -11.35
N ALA A 83 12.81 5.34 -11.97
CA ALA A 83 11.63 6.20 -12.09
C ALA A 83 11.08 6.59 -10.72
N CYS A 84 10.92 5.62 -9.81
CA CYS A 84 10.48 5.88 -8.44
C CYS A 84 11.47 6.78 -7.69
N TRP A 85 12.77 6.54 -7.84
CA TRP A 85 13.80 7.34 -7.17
C TRP A 85 13.85 8.79 -7.65
N ARG A 86 13.74 9.00 -8.95
CA ARG A 86 13.69 10.36 -9.54
C ARG A 86 12.44 11.12 -9.11
N ASN A 87 11.31 10.43 -8.98
CA ASN A 87 10.01 11.01 -8.63
C ASN A 87 9.59 10.72 -7.18
N LYS A 88 10.56 10.50 -6.27
CA LYS A 88 10.29 10.12 -4.88
C LYS A 88 9.29 11.01 -4.15
N GLY A 89 9.29 12.31 -4.43
CA GLY A 89 8.34 13.26 -3.84
C GLY A 89 6.90 13.00 -4.29
N ALA A 90 6.69 12.77 -5.58
CA ALA A 90 5.38 12.44 -6.14
C ALA A 90 4.88 11.09 -5.61
N PHE A 91 5.75 10.08 -5.52
CA PHE A 91 5.40 8.78 -4.96
C PHE A 91 5.08 8.84 -3.47
N LEU A 92 5.82 9.65 -2.70
CA LEU A 92 5.52 9.87 -1.29
C LEU A 92 4.16 10.55 -1.11
N LEU A 93 3.89 11.60 -1.88
CA LEU A 93 2.61 12.31 -1.86
C LEU A 93 1.46 11.38 -2.25
N TYR A 94 1.65 10.57 -3.30
CA TYR A 94 0.69 9.57 -3.75
C TYR A 94 0.39 8.55 -2.64
N GLY A 95 1.44 8.01 -1.99
CA GLY A 95 1.27 7.06 -0.89
C GLY A 95 0.55 7.68 0.31
N LEU A 96 0.89 8.92 0.68
CA LEU A 96 0.21 9.66 1.75
C LEU A 96 -1.25 9.94 1.41
N ALA A 97 -1.55 10.33 0.17
CA ALA A 97 -2.92 10.57 -0.29
C ALA A 97 -3.76 9.29 -0.20
N TRP A 98 -3.21 8.14 -0.62
CA TRP A 98 -3.88 6.84 -0.48
C TRP A 98 -4.07 6.45 0.98
N ALA A 99 -3.05 6.60 1.82
CA ALA A 99 -3.15 6.31 3.25
C ALA A 99 -4.22 7.19 3.93
N ALA A 100 -4.25 8.49 3.60
CA ALA A 100 -5.27 9.41 4.10
C ALA A 100 -6.67 9.01 3.63
N THR A 101 -6.84 8.67 2.33
CA THR A 101 -8.14 8.29 1.77
C THR A 101 -8.69 7.03 2.45
N VAL A 102 -7.87 5.98 2.55
CA VAL A 102 -8.28 4.72 3.19
C VAL A 102 -8.52 4.92 4.69
N GLY A 103 -7.65 5.68 5.35
CA GLY A 103 -7.77 5.99 6.79
C GLY A 103 -9.03 6.78 7.11
N LEU A 104 -9.30 7.87 6.37
CA LEU A 104 -10.51 8.68 6.55
C LEU A 104 -11.78 7.87 6.28
N PHE A 105 -11.78 7.05 5.22
CA PHE A 105 -12.90 6.17 4.95
C PHE A 105 -13.10 5.14 6.07
N GLY A 106 -12.03 4.54 6.58
CA GLY A 106 -12.08 3.59 7.69
C GLY A 106 -12.64 4.22 8.97
N ILE A 107 -12.20 5.44 9.31
CA ILE A 107 -12.70 6.21 10.46
C ILE A 107 -14.19 6.54 10.26
N ALA A 108 -14.58 7.03 9.09
CA ALA A 108 -15.97 7.39 8.80
C ALA A 108 -16.89 6.17 8.86
N ALA A 109 -16.50 5.06 8.24
CA ALA A 109 -17.25 3.81 8.29
C ALA A 109 -17.33 3.25 9.71
N GLY A 110 -16.22 3.23 10.44
CA GLY A 110 -16.17 2.77 11.82
C GLY A 110 -17.09 3.58 12.73
N THR A 111 -17.05 4.91 12.61
CA THR A 111 -17.92 5.81 13.36
C THR A 111 -19.38 5.60 13.01
N LEU A 112 -19.70 5.48 11.73
CA LEU A 112 -21.07 5.23 11.26
C LEU A 112 -21.65 3.92 11.84
N PHE A 113 -20.92 2.81 11.72
CA PHE A 113 -21.40 1.52 12.25
C PHE A 113 -21.45 1.49 13.77
N ALA A 114 -20.58 2.22 14.47
CA ALA A 114 -20.64 2.38 15.91
C ALA A 114 -21.91 3.14 16.33
N LEU A 115 -22.24 4.25 15.66
CA LEU A 115 -23.46 5.04 15.92
C LEU A 115 -24.74 4.25 15.62
N LEU A 116 -24.71 3.37 14.63
CA LEU A 116 -25.83 2.47 14.30
C LEU A 116 -25.96 1.28 15.28
N GLY A 117 -25.05 1.15 16.26
CA GLY A 117 -25.04 0.04 17.20
C GLY A 117 -24.70 -1.32 16.56
N ALA A 118 -24.10 -1.33 15.37
CA ALA A 118 -23.82 -2.52 14.59
C ALA A 118 -22.34 -2.62 14.17
N PRO A 119 -21.35 -2.49 15.09
CA PRO A 119 -19.93 -2.50 14.75
C PRO A 119 -19.47 -3.80 14.08
N GLN A 120 -20.17 -4.91 14.32
CA GLN A 120 -19.91 -6.21 13.68
C GLN A 120 -20.09 -6.21 12.16
N LEU A 121 -20.83 -5.24 11.59
CA LEU A 121 -21.03 -5.12 10.14
C LEU A 121 -19.84 -4.52 9.41
N ILE A 122 -18.87 -3.94 10.12
CA ILE A 122 -17.64 -3.38 9.54
C ILE A 122 -16.92 -4.44 8.70
N GLY A 123 -16.79 -5.68 9.21
CA GLY A 123 -16.14 -6.77 8.48
C GLY A 123 -16.85 -7.11 7.16
N LEU A 124 -18.17 -7.07 7.14
CA LEU A 124 -18.95 -7.32 5.93
C LEU A 124 -18.80 -6.17 4.92
N ALA A 125 -18.80 -4.93 5.38
CA ALA A 125 -18.62 -3.75 4.54
C ALA A 125 -17.18 -3.60 4.01
N ALA A 126 -16.20 -4.13 4.73
CA ALA A 126 -14.78 -4.05 4.35
C ALA A 126 -14.47 -4.77 3.03
N VAL A 127 -15.17 -5.87 2.72
CA VAL A 127 -14.95 -6.64 1.48
C VAL A 127 -15.29 -5.83 0.23
N PRO A 128 -16.51 -5.30 0.05
CA PRO A 128 -16.84 -4.49 -1.12
C PRO A 128 -16.03 -3.19 -1.16
N ALA A 129 -15.77 -2.56 -0.02
CA ALA A 129 -14.92 -1.38 0.04
C ALA A 129 -13.49 -1.70 -0.42
N GLY A 130 -12.91 -2.81 0.02
CA GLY A 130 -11.58 -3.26 -0.41
C GLY A 130 -11.51 -3.50 -1.91
N LEU A 131 -12.53 -4.08 -2.53
CA LEU A 131 -12.59 -4.26 -3.98
C LEU A 131 -12.66 -2.92 -4.72
N MET A 132 -13.46 -1.98 -4.23
CA MET A 132 -13.55 -0.62 -4.81
C MET A 132 -12.20 0.12 -4.71
N PHE A 133 -11.56 0.11 -3.54
CA PHE A 133 -10.24 0.73 -3.36
C PHE A 133 -9.16 0.06 -4.20
N SER A 134 -9.18 -1.27 -4.29
CA SER A 134 -8.27 -2.01 -5.15
C SER A 134 -8.42 -1.61 -6.61
N THR A 135 -9.64 -1.54 -7.12
CA THR A 135 -9.92 -1.11 -8.50
C THR A 135 -9.43 0.33 -8.76
N ALA A 136 -9.77 1.25 -7.86
CA ALA A 136 -9.33 2.65 -7.97
C ALA A 136 -7.80 2.76 -7.91
N PHE A 137 -7.15 1.97 -7.07
CA PHE A 137 -5.70 1.93 -6.96
C PHE A 137 -5.05 1.45 -8.27
N TYR A 138 -5.54 0.37 -8.87
CA TYR A 138 -5.00 -0.13 -10.14
C TYR A 138 -5.21 0.86 -11.29
N ILE A 139 -6.34 1.54 -11.35
CA ILE A 139 -6.58 2.60 -12.34
C ILE A 139 -5.59 3.76 -12.14
N SER A 140 -5.38 4.19 -10.90
CA SER A 140 -4.45 5.29 -10.61
C SER A 140 -2.98 4.92 -10.86
N LEU A 141 -2.62 3.64 -10.74
CA LEU A 141 -1.30 3.12 -11.15
C LEU A 141 -1.05 3.29 -12.65
N TYR A 142 -2.07 3.09 -13.48
CA TYR A 142 -1.96 3.30 -14.92
C TYR A 142 -1.61 4.77 -15.24
N TYR A 143 -2.29 5.73 -14.61
CA TYR A 143 -1.96 7.14 -14.80
C TYR A 143 -0.57 7.50 -14.27
N SER A 144 -0.18 6.97 -13.12
CA SER A 144 1.18 7.14 -12.58
C SER A 144 2.25 6.60 -13.55
N PHE A 145 1.98 5.48 -14.20
CA PHE A 145 2.86 4.93 -15.24
C PHE A 145 2.92 5.84 -16.47
N ALA A 146 1.78 6.29 -16.97
CA ALA A 146 1.71 7.18 -18.13
C ALA A 146 2.48 8.48 -17.88
N ASP A 147 2.33 9.10 -16.72
CA ASP A 147 3.05 10.31 -16.36
C ASP A 147 4.57 10.11 -16.29
N CYS A 148 5.02 8.94 -15.86
CA CYS A 148 6.46 8.67 -15.74
C CYS A 148 7.14 8.30 -17.06
N PHE A 149 6.42 7.69 -18.02
CA PHE A 149 7.01 7.07 -19.21
C PHE A 149 6.47 7.58 -20.55
N ALA A 150 5.27 8.21 -20.60
CA ALA A 150 4.70 8.71 -21.85
C ALA A 150 5.37 10.00 -22.37
N GLN A 151 6.03 10.77 -21.54
CA GLN A 151 6.68 12.05 -21.92
C GLN A 151 7.95 11.89 -22.78
N SER A 152 8.39 10.68 -23.07
CA SER A 152 9.61 10.45 -23.86
C SER A 152 9.38 10.30 -25.37
N GLY A 153 8.15 10.37 -25.86
CA GLY A 153 7.79 10.04 -27.24
C GLY A 153 7.05 11.11 -28.06
N ASP A 154 6.43 12.09 -27.42
CA ASP A 154 5.59 13.08 -28.09
C ASP A 154 6.12 14.52 -28.02
N GLU A 155 7.39 14.74 -28.33
CA GLU A 155 7.74 16.04 -28.87
C GLU A 155 7.35 16.05 -30.35
N PRO A 156 6.31 16.79 -30.74
CA PRO A 156 6.07 17.01 -32.16
C PRO A 156 7.31 17.71 -32.70
N SER A 157 8.00 17.04 -33.63
CA SER A 157 9.13 17.59 -34.38
C SER A 157 8.68 18.86 -35.11
N ILE A 158 8.67 19.99 -34.42
CA ILE A 158 8.47 21.32 -35.02
C ILE A 158 9.68 21.71 -35.88
N ALA A 159 10.75 20.92 -35.83
CA ALA A 159 11.97 21.18 -36.61
C ALA A 159 11.88 20.80 -38.10
N SER A 160 10.83 20.12 -38.54
CA SER A 160 10.70 19.72 -39.96
C SER A 160 9.77 20.60 -40.80
N SER A 161 9.27 21.71 -40.28
CA SER A 161 8.31 22.59 -40.99
C SER A 161 8.82 24.02 -41.21
N LEU A 162 10.13 24.26 -41.18
CA LEU A 162 10.66 25.53 -41.62
C LEU A 162 11.19 25.37 -43.06
N PRO A 163 10.71 26.18 -44.01
CA PRO A 163 11.11 26.15 -45.42
C PRO A 163 12.55 26.66 -45.64
#